data_fefaa46812e663b75f496e834e0cbea9
#
_entry.id   fefaa46812e663b75f496e834e0cbea9
#
_cell.length_a   1.000
_cell.length_b   1.000
_cell.length_c   1.000
_cell.angle_alpha   90.00
_cell.angle_beta   90.00
_cell.angle_gamma   90.00
#
_symmetry.space_group_name_H-M   'P 1'
#
loop_
_entity.id
_entity.type
_entity.pdbx_description
1 polymer ?
#
loop_
_entity_poly.entity_id
_entity_poly.type
_entity_poly.pdbx_seq_one_letter_code
_entity_poly.pdbx_strand_id
1 'polypeptide(L)' 'MKTKQDILDYLERRKEFFIAQIEWCNTETSNLKLSSIDYRAYTWLKSDYETRLDVINDLLYRFFEKKGK' A
#
# COMPACT_ATOMS: atom_id res chain seq x y z
N MET A 1 4.84 -5.88 25.37
CA MET A 1 4.52 -4.49 24.98
C MET A 1 5.30 -4.11 23.74
N LYS A 2 4.64 -3.43 22.80
CA LYS A 2 5.32 -3.05 21.57
C LYS A 2 6.13 -1.76 21.77
N THR A 3 7.34 -1.77 21.27
CA THR A 3 8.20 -0.59 21.31
C THR A 3 7.92 0.25 20.05
N LYS A 4 8.48 1.47 20.06
CA LYS A 4 8.40 2.33 18.89
C LYS A 4 8.99 1.64 17.65
N GLN A 5 10.11 0.93 17.85
CA GLN A 5 10.76 0.23 16.75
C GLN A 5 9.88 -0.90 16.20
N ASP A 6 9.17 -1.61 17.08
CA ASP A 6 8.26 -2.67 16.66
C ASP A 6 7.14 -2.11 15.78
N ILE A 7 6.61 -0.95 16.15
CA ILE A 7 5.56 -0.30 15.39
C ILE A 7 6.10 0.16 14.04
N LEU A 8 7.29 0.74 14.03
CA LEU A 8 7.93 1.16 12.78
C LEU A 8 8.14 -0.02 11.84
N ASP A 9 8.66 -1.13 12.36
CA ASP A 9 8.89 -2.32 11.56
C ASP A 9 7.58 -2.85 10.98
N TYR A 10 6.52 -2.85 11.78
CA TYR A 10 5.20 -3.28 11.30
C TYR A 10 4.72 -2.39 10.15
N LEU A 11 4.81 -1.09 10.32
CA LEU A 11 4.36 -0.15 9.29
C LEU A 11 5.17 -0.31 8.00
N GLU A 12 6.48 -0.51 8.13
CA GLU A 12 7.33 -0.69 6.95
C GLU A 12 7.00 -1.96 6.20
N ARG A 13 6.69 -3.04 6.92
CA ARG A 13 6.29 -4.29 6.28
C ARG A 13 4.96 -4.15 5.56
N ARG A 14 4.02 -3.45 6.18
CA ARG A 14 2.72 -3.22 5.55
C ARG A 14 2.87 -2.35 4.30
N LYS A 15 3.74 -1.35 4.37
CA LYS A 15 4.02 -0.50 3.22
C LYS A 15 4.52 -1.34 2.05
N GLU A 16 5.51 -2.20 2.29
CA GLU A 16 6.05 -3.06 1.23
C GLU A 16 5.00 -4.00 0.69
N PHE A 17 4.16 -4.54 1.57
CA PHE A 17 3.08 -5.42 1.14
C PHE A 17 2.14 -4.70 0.17
N PHE A 18 1.71 -3.49 0.52
CA PHE A 18 0.78 -2.76 -0.33
C PHE A 18 1.42 -2.34 -1.66
N ILE A 19 2.70 -1.96 -1.64
CA ILE A 19 3.41 -1.64 -2.87
C ILE A 19 3.43 -2.86 -3.80
N ALA A 20 3.71 -4.04 -3.26
CA ALA A 20 3.73 -5.27 -4.04
C ALA A 20 2.35 -5.58 -4.61
N GLN A 21 1.29 -5.38 -3.82
CA GLN A 21 -0.07 -5.63 -4.28
C GLN A 21 -0.48 -4.67 -5.38
N ILE A 22 -0.07 -3.40 -5.28
CA ILE A 22 -0.37 -2.42 -6.31
C ILE A 22 0.33 -2.81 -7.62
N GLU A 23 1.58 -3.24 -7.55
CA GLU A 23 2.31 -3.69 -8.72
C GLU A 23 1.65 -4.92 -9.35
N TRP A 24 1.18 -5.83 -8.52
CA TRP A 24 0.46 -7.00 -9.01
C TRP A 24 -0.82 -6.58 -9.75
N CYS A 25 -1.59 -5.66 -9.18
CA CYS A 25 -2.79 -5.16 -9.83
C CYS A 25 -2.46 -4.51 -11.18
N ASN A 26 -1.36 -3.75 -11.24
CA ASN A 26 -0.95 -3.13 -12.49
C ASN A 26 -0.61 -4.17 -13.54
N THR A 27 0.08 -5.25 -13.14
CA THR A 27 0.41 -6.33 -14.04
C THR A 27 -0.85 -7.01 -14.56
N GLU A 28 -1.80 -7.28 -13.67
CA GLU A 28 -3.05 -7.95 -14.07
C GLU A 28 -3.89 -7.09 -15.00
N THR A 29 -3.96 -5.78 -14.75
CA THR A 29 -4.76 -4.90 -15.59
C THR A 29 -4.11 -4.65 -16.95
N SER A 30 -2.84 -4.99 -17.10
CA SER A 30 -2.16 -4.91 -18.40
C SER A 30 -2.50 -6.10 -19.30
N ASN A 31 -3.18 -7.10 -18.79
CA ASN A 31 -3.55 -8.29 -19.56
C ASN A 31 -4.70 -7.95 -20.51
N LEU A 32 -4.44 -8.02 -21.80
CA LEU A 32 -5.41 -7.66 -22.83
C LEU A 32 -6.61 -8.61 -22.89
N LYS A 33 -6.47 -9.80 -22.31
CA LYS A 33 -7.55 -10.80 -22.29
C LYS A 33 -8.43 -10.69 -21.05
N LEU A 34 -8.15 -9.73 -20.20
CA LEU A 34 -8.92 -9.56 -18.96
C LEU A 34 -10.33 -9.09 -19.27
N SER A 35 -11.31 -9.69 -18.62
CA SER A 35 -12.71 -9.29 -18.79
C SER A 35 -12.93 -7.91 -18.18
N SER A 36 -14.04 -7.25 -18.60
CA SER A 36 -14.37 -5.93 -18.04
C SER A 36 -14.62 -6.01 -16.55
N ILE A 37 -15.26 -7.08 -16.09
CA ILE A 37 -15.56 -7.26 -14.67
C ILE A 37 -14.25 -7.41 -13.88
N ASP A 38 -13.35 -8.23 -14.39
CA ASP A 38 -12.06 -8.44 -13.72
C ASP A 38 -11.22 -7.18 -13.72
N TYR A 39 -11.24 -6.44 -14.84
CA TYR A 39 -10.52 -5.16 -14.92
C TYR A 39 -11.01 -4.20 -13.84
N ARG A 40 -12.33 -4.11 -13.67
CA ARG A 40 -12.91 -3.23 -12.65
C ARG A 40 -12.53 -3.69 -11.26
N ALA A 41 -12.53 -5.00 -11.03
CA ALA A 41 -12.16 -5.54 -9.72
C ALA A 41 -10.72 -5.19 -9.37
N TYR A 42 -9.79 -5.38 -10.29
CA TYR A 42 -8.38 -5.05 -10.05
C TYR A 42 -8.18 -3.54 -9.87
N THR A 43 -8.89 -2.74 -10.65
CA THR A 43 -8.80 -1.28 -10.52
C THR A 43 -9.28 -0.84 -9.15
N TRP A 44 -10.39 -1.43 -8.68
CA TRP A 44 -10.92 -1.13 -7.36
C TRP A 44 -9.95 -1.56 -6.25
N LEU A 45 -9.38 -2.77 -6.38
CA LEU A 45 -8.40 -3.26 -5.41
C LEU A 45 -7.18 -2.35 -5.35
N LYS A 46 -6.70 -1.94 -6.52
CA LYS A 46 -5.55 -1.05 -6.58
C LYS A 46 -5.83 0.24 -5.84
N SER A 47 -7.00 0.83 -6.07
CA SER A 47 -7.40 2.07 -5.41
C SER A 47 -7.45 1.89 -3.89
N ASP A 48 -7.99 0.76 -3.44
CA ASP A 48 -8.06 0.47 -2.01
C ASP A 48 -6.66 0.35 -1.41
N TYR A 49 -5.77 -0.37 -2.08
CA TYR A 49 -4.40 -0.52 -1.59
C TYR A 49 -3.66 0.82 -1.57
N GLU A 50 -3.88 1.66 -2.58
CA GLU A 50 -3.25 2.97 -2.62
C GLU A 50 -3.71 3.84 -1.46
N THR A 51 -5.00 3.78 -1.14
CA THR A 51 -5.53 4.52 0.01
C THR A 51 -4.89 4.05 1.31
N ARG A 52 -4.75 2.74 1.48
CA ARG A 52 -4.14 2.18 2.68
C ARG A 52 -2.65 2.54 2.76
N LEU A 53 -1.98 2.53 1.60
CA LEU A 53 -0.57 2.92 1.55
C LEU A 53 -0.39 4.39 1.93
N ASP A 54 -1.29 5.26 1.48
CA ASP A 54 -1.25 6.67 1.84
C ASP A 54 -1.35 6.87 3.34
N VAL A 55 -2.23 6.11 4.00
CA VAL A 55 -2.39 6.18 5.45
C VAL A 55 -1.08 5.78 6.13
N ILE A 56 -0.47 4.69 5.65
CA ILE A 56 0.79 4.21 6.25
C ILE A 56 1.91 5.23 6.04
N ASN A 57 2.01 5.78 4.84
CA ASN A 57 3.02 6.79 4.57
C ASN A 57 2.84 8.03 5.43
N ASP A 58 1.58 8.43 5.65
CA ASP A 58 1.29 9.57 6.51
C ASP A 58 1.71 9.28 7.95
N LEU A 59 1.39 8.08 8.45
CA LEU A 59 1.79 7.69 9.80
C LEU A 59 3.31 7.66 9.96
N LEU A 60 4.00 7.10 8.96
CA LEU A 60 5.46 7.06 8.99
C LEU A 60 6.04 8.46 9.00
N TYR A 61 5.51 9.34 8.16
CA TYR A 61 5.98 10.71 8.09
C TYR A 61 5.76 11.44 9.42
N ARG A 62 4.55 11.33 9.96
CA ARG A 62 4.18 12.08 11.16
C ARG A 62 4.91 11.62 12.40
N PHE A 63 5.12 10.32 12.55
CA PHE A 63 5.62 9.78 13.81
C PHE A 63 7.06 9.33 13.78
N PHE A 64 7.63 9.11 12.60
CA PHE A 64 8.98 8.54 12.52
C PHE A 64 9.92 9.31 11.61
N GLU A 65 9.41 9.91 10.54
CA GLU A 65 10.30 10.57 9.56
C GLU A 65 10.31 12.09 9.68
N LYS A 66 9.28 12.65 10.27
CA LYS A 66 9.17 14.09 10.41
C LYS A 66 10.30 14.61 11.30
N LYS A 67 11.10 15.50 10.77
CA LYS A 67 12.17 16.10 11.55
C LYS A 67 11.58 17.09 12.54
N GLY A 68 12.26 17.26 13.68
CA GLY A 68 11.79 18.13 14.74
C GLY A 68 11.70 19.58 14.30
N LYS A 69 10.60 19.92 13.84
CA LYS A 69 10.35 21.27 13.37
C LYS A 69 9.51 22.03 14.33
#